data_45dbe054918581c38275addda1adfddb
#
_entry.id   45dbe054918581c38275addda1adfddb
#
_cell.length_a   1.000
_cell.length_b   1.000
_cell.length_c   1.000
_cell.angle_alpha   90.00
_cell.angle_beta   90.00
_cell.angle_gamma   90.00
#
_symmetry.space_group_name_H-M   'P 1'
#
loop_
_entity.id
_entity.type
_entity.pdbx_description
1 polymer ?
#
loop_
_entity_poly.entity_id
_entity_poly.type
_entity_poly.pdbx_seq_one_letter_code
_entity_poly.pdbx_strand_id
1 'polypeptide(L)'
;KTKDDLLSYYIEEQPTINPDLLEIPENAGGVEQGIIQVYMNYVKYCRELGVEFMSGYYDTKNQALNAAIRTERPYPIVTVQTYVEKAIEAGVVKLNVSIEEFTTDIRMIVIGNVFEWCLRNGEADFEGNMSRSLGKYLESTLCEVEKN
;
A
#
# COMPACT_ATOMS: atom_id res chain seq x y z
N LYS A 1 4.34 27.10 -7.85
CA LYS A 1 3.86 25.74 -7.53
C LYS A 1 2.58 25.44 -8.27
N THR A 2 2.49 24.28 -8.86
CA THR A 2 1.29 23.82 -9.55
C THR A 2 0.31 23.16 -8.56
N LYS A 3 -0.92 22.92 -9.01
CA LYS A 3 -1.90 22.14 -8.26
C LYS A 3 -1.36 20.74 -7.94
N ASP A 4 -0.67 20.13 -8.91
CA ASP A 4 -0.09 18.79 -8.75
C ASP A 4 1.00 18.77 -7.67
N ASP A 5 1.84 19.81 -7.61
CA ASP A 5 2.85 19.94 -6.56
C ASP A 5 2.21 20.04 -5.17
N LEU A 6 1.11 20.77 -5.06
CA LEU A 6 0.37 20.91 -3.80
C LEU A 6 -0.25 19.58 -3.38
N LEU A 7 -0.86 18.85 -4.31
CA LEU A 7 -1.44 17.55 -4.04
C LEU A 7 -0.38 16.57 -3.55
N SER A 8 0.77 16.54 -4.21
CA SER A 8 1.89 15.68 -3.83
C SER A 8 2.41 16.02 -2.44
N TYR A 9 2.53 17.31 -2.12
CA TYR A 9 2.98 17.76 -0.80
C TYR A 9 2.09 17.18 0.31
N TYR A 10 0.77 17.27 0.17
CA TYR A 10 -0.15 16.75 1.18
C TYR A 10 -0.06 15.23 1.35
N ILE A 11 0.19 14.51 0.28
CA ILE A 11 0.35 13.05 0.35
C ILE A 11 1.70 12.66 0.98
N GLU A 12 2.76 13.36 0.65
CA GLU A 12 4.11 13.08 1.17
C GLU A 12 4.24 13.44 2.66
N GLU A 13 3.49 14.42 3.14
CA GLU A 13 3.50 14.86 4.53
C GLU A 13 2.66 13.97 5.46
N GLN A 14 2.00 12.93 4.94
CA GLN A 14 1.24 12.04 5.81
C GLN A 14 2.16 11.34 6.80
N PRO A 15 1.65 10.99 8.01
CA PRO A 15 2.45 10.27 8.98
C PRO A 15 2.91 8.92 8.42
N THR A 16 4.21 8.71 8.36
CA THR A 16 4.78 7.44 7.91
C THR A 16 5.07 6.58 9.13
N ILE A 17 4.82 5.27 9.00
CA ILE A 17 5.22 4.31 10.01
C ILE A 17 6.70 4.00 9.77
N ASN A 18 7.54 4.17 10.80
CA ASN A 18 8.94 3.78 10.69
C ASN A 18 9.02 2.25 10.69
N PRO A 19 9.46 1.62 9.58
CA PRO A 19 9.53 0.17 9.49
C PRO A 19 10.44 -0.46 10.55
N ASP A 20 11.43 0.28 11.04
CA ASP A 20 12.36 -0.22 12.06
C ASP A 20 11.68 -0.42 13.41
N LEU A 21 10.55 0.24 13.65
CA LEU A 21 9.77 0.12 14.88
C LEU A 21 8.69 -0.97 14.79
N LEU A 22 8.49 -1.57 13.62
CA LEU A 22 7.51 -2.62 13.44
C LEU A 22 8.10 -3.96 13.94
N GLU A 23 7.36 -4.61 14.81
CA GLU A 23 7.72 -5.96 15.26
C GLU A 23 7.42 -6.95 14.12
N ILE A 24 8.35 -7.88 13.89
CA ILE A 24 8.14 -8.92 12.88
C ILE A 24 7.35 -10.06 13.54
N PRO A 25 6.15 -10.39 13.03
CA PRO A 25 5.36 -11.50 13.56
C PRO A 25 6.07 -12.85 13.39
N GLU A 26 5.56 -13.85 14.08
CA GLU A 26 6.16 -15.20 14.07
C GLU A 26 5.74 -16.05 12.87
N ASN A 27 4.73 -15.63 12.11
CA ASN A 27 4.19 -16.41 10.99
C ASN A 27 3.71 -15.52 9.86
N ALA A 28 3.46 -16.13 8.69
CA ALA A 28 3.03 -15.43 7.49
C ALA A 28 1.68 -14.74 7.66
N GLY A 29 0.75 -15.33 8.41
CA GLY A 29 -0.54 -14.72 8.69
C GLY A 29 -0.41 -13.40 9.43
N GLY A 30 0.51 -13.31 10.38
CA GLY A 30 0.82 -12.08 11.10
C GLY A 30 1.41 -11.01 10.19
N VAL A 31 2.29 -11.39 9.27
CA VAL A 31 2.86 -10.47 8.27
C VAL A 31 1.77 -9.95 7.36
N GLU A 32 0.88 -10.81 6.88
CA GLU A 32 -0.28 -10.42 6.08
C GLU A 32 -1.14 -9.38 6.79
N GLN A 33 -1.49 -9.63 8.06
CA GLN A 33 -2.30 -8.70 8.85
C GLN A 33 -1.59 -7.36 9.05
N GLY A 34 -0.29 -7.37 9.24
CA GLY A 34 0.51 -6.15 9.36
C GLY A 34 0.45 -5.29 8.09
N ILE A 35 0.55 -5.93 6.93
CA ILE A 35 0.45 -5.23 5.64
C ILE A 35 -0.96 -4.65 5.47
N ILE A 36 -1.99 -5.44 5.74
CA ILE A 36 -3.37 -4.98 5.64
C ILE A 36 -3.60 -3.77 6.55
N GLN A 37 -3.06 -3.79 7.76
CA GLN A 37 -3.19 -2.67 8.69
C GLN A 37 -2.56 -1.38 8.15
N VAL A 38 -1.40 -1.47 7.50
CA VAL A 38 -0.78 -0.31 6.85
C VAL A 38 -1.74 0.32 5.84
N TYR A 39 -2.39 -0.51 5.03
CA TYR A 39 -3.33 -0.01 4.02
C TYR A 39 -4.68 0.41 4.59
N MET A 40 -5.12 -0.16 5.72
CA MET A 40 -6.29 0.36 6.43
C MET A 40 -6.03 1.77 6.96
N ASN A 41 -4.84 2.04 7.45
CA ASN A 41 -4.42 3.38 7.84
C ASN A 41 -4.41 4.32 6.63
N TYR A 42 -3.97 3.85 5.49
CA TYR A 42 -3.98 4.61 4.25
C TYR A 42 -5.41 4.93 3.78
N VAL A 43 -6.32 3.96 3.87
CA VAL A 43 -7.75 4.17 3.56
C VAL A 43 -8.34 5.26 4.45
N LYS A 44 -8.06 5.21 5.74
CA LYS A 44 -8.50 6.23 6.70
C LYS A 44 -7.98 7.62 6.28
N TYR A 45 -6.72 7.69 5.90
CA TYR A 45 -6.10 8.93 5.43
C TYR A 45 -6.78 9.46 4.16
N CYS A 46 -7.06 8.58 3.20
CA CYS A 46 -7.79 8.94 1.98
C CYS A 46 -9.18 9.51 2.29
N ARG A 47 -9.88 8.90 3.26
CA ARG A 47 -11.20 9.40 3.68
C ARG A 47 -11.12 10.77 4.31
N GLU A 48 -10.09 11.04 5.10
CA GLU A 48 -9.86 12.35 5.72
C GLU A 48 -9.61 13.43 4.66
N LEU A 49 -8.85 13.10 3.61
CA LEU A 49 -8.58 14.02 2.50
C LEU A 49 -9.81 14.21 1.59
N GLY A 50 -10.61 13.17 1.42
CA GLY A 50 -11.86 13.20 0.66
C GLY A 50 -11.71 12.81 -0.80
N VAL A 51 -12.85 12.44 -1.39
CA VAL A 51 -12.94 11.94 -2.77
C VAL A 51 -12.42 12.96 -3.78
N GLU A 52 -12.80 14.23 -3.62
CA GLU A 52 -12.40 15.27 -4.57
C GLU A 52 -10.88 15.45 -4.61
N PHE A 53 -10.25 15.50 -3.43
CA PHE A 53 -8.79 15.59 -3.33
C PHE A 53 -8.13 14.37 -3.95
N MET A 54 -8.56 13.16 -3.58
CA MET A 54 -7.96 11.92 -4.05
C MET A 54 -8.15 11.73 -5.55
N SER A 55 -9.29 12.14 -6.10
CA SER A 55 -9.52 12.11 -7.55
C SER A 55 -8.53 12.99 -8.30
N GLY A 56 -8.19 14.16 -7.75
CA GLY A 56 -7.17 15.03 -8.33
C GLY A 56 -5.77 14.45 -8.23
N TYR A 57 -5.45 13.81 -7.11
CA TYR A 57 -4.14 13.18 -6.91
C TYR A 57 -3.94 11.98 -7.85
N TYR A 58 -4.95 11.15 -8.01
CA TYR A 58 -4.88 9.95 -8.86
C TYR A 58 -5.28 10.23 -10.33
N ASP A 59 -5.21 11.48 -10.74
CA ASP A 59 -5.40 11.86 -12.14
C ASP A 59 -4.17 11.44 -12.96
N THR A 60 -4.41 10.80 -14.12
CA THR A 60 -3.33 10.35 -15.00
C THR A 60 -2.45 11.49 -15.51
N LYS A 61 -2.94 12.72 -15.45
CA LYS A 61 -2.20 13.92 -15.84
C LYS A 61 -1.38 14.52 -14.68
N ASN A 62 -1.48 13.96 -13.49
CA ASN A 62 -0.69 14.42 -12.34
C ASN A 62 0.77 14.00 -12.53
N GLN A 63 1.63 14.97 -12.88
CA GLN A 63 3.03 14.72 -13.15
C GLN A 63 3.80 14.29 -11.90
N ALA A 64 3.41 14.78 -10.73
CA ALA A 64 4.05 14.43 -9.47
C ALA A 64 3.75 12.96 -9.11
N LEU A 65 2.51 12.51 -9.29
CA LEU A 65 2.16 11.10 -9.10
C LEU A 65 2.91 10.22 -10.09
N ASN A 66 2.97 10.61 -11.35
CA ASN A 66 3.70 9.87 -12.38
C ASN A 66 5.18 9.72 -12.02
N ALA A 67 5.81 10.78 -11.53
CA ALA A 67 7.20 10.75 -11.08
C ALA A 67 7.38 9.83 -9.88
N ALA A 68 6.48 9.89 -8.89
CA ALA A 68 6.53 9.04 -7.70
C ALA A 68 6.42 7.55 -8.08
N ILE A 69 5.52 7.20 -8.99
CA ILE A 69 5.35 5.81 -9.45
C ILE A 69 6.61 5.33 -10.19
N ARG A 70 7.22 6.18 -11.03
CA ARG A 70 8.44 5.80 -11.75
C ARG A 70 9.64 5.59 -10.82
N THR A 71 9.69 6.32 -9.70
CA THR A 71 10.76 6.17 -8.72
C THR A 71 10.50 5.05 -7.72
N GLU A 72 9.32 4.43 -7.77
CA GLU A 72 8.89 3.35 -6.89
C GLU A 72 8.96 3.70 -5.40
N ARG A 73 8.76 4.98 -5.08
CA ARG A 73 8.88 5.48 -3.70
C ARG A 73 7.62 6.11 -3.08
N PRO A 74 6.40 5.86 -3.58
CA PRO A 74 5.25 6.42 -2.87
C PRO A 74 4.97 5.63 -1.59
N TYR A 75 4.64 6.36 -0.52
CA TYR A 75 4.08 5.74 0.67
C TYR A 75 2.70 5.14 0.30
N PRO A 76 2.28 4.01 0.83
CA PRO A 76 2.95 3.21 1.87
C PRO A 76 3.82 2.06 1.35
N ILE A 77 4.05 1.96 0.04
CA ILE A 77 4.73 0.80 -0.54
C ILE A 77 6.16 0.63 -0.01
N VAL A 78 6.86 1.74 0.26
CA VAL A 78 8.22 1.68 0.81
C VAL A 78 8.20 1.02 2.20
N THR A 79 7.24 1.38 3.03
CA THR A 79 7.08 0.78 4.36
C THR A 79 6.80 -0.72 4.25
N VAL A 80 5.88 -1.10 3.36
CA VAL A 80 5.50 -2.50 3.14
C VAL A 80 6.69 -3.30 2.62
N GLN A 81 7.42 -2.77 1.65
CA GLN A 81 8.60 -3.45 1.11
C GLN A 81 9.64 -3.72 2.19
N THR A 82 9.99 -2.71 2.99
CA THR A 82 10.97 -2.85 4.07
C THR A 82 10.49 -3.87 5.10
N TYR A 83 9.22 -3.83 5.47
CA TYR A 83 8.63 -4.76 6.42
C TYR A 83 8.72 -6.21 5.93
N VAL A 84 8.36 -6.45 4.67
CA VAL A 84 8.43 -7.80 4.06
C VAL A 84 9.87 -8.27 3.95
N GLU A 85 10.80 -7.41 3.53
CA GLU A 85 12.20 -7.76 3.45
C GLU A 85 12.77 -8.18 4.81
N LYS A 86 12.39 -7.47 5.88
CA LYS A 86 12.78 -7.84 7.24
C LYS A 86 12.19 -9.19 7.67
N ALA A 87 10.93 -9.44 7.31
CA ALA A 87 10.29 -10.73 7.62
C ALA A 87 10.98 -11.89 6.86
N ILE A 88 11.43 -11.64 5.63
CA ILE A 88 12.21 -12.61 4.86
C ILE A 88 13.56 -12.87 5.51
N GLU A 89 14.28 -11.81 5.90
CA GLU A 89 15.57 -11.94 6.60
C GLU A 89 15.44 -12.69 7.92
N ALA A 90 14.34 -12.48 8.63
CA ALA A 90 14.07 -13.16 9.90
C ALA A 90 13.63 -14.63 9.71
N GLY A 91 13.48 -15.08 8.47
CA GLY A 91 13.07 -16.48 8.19
C GLY A 91 11.61 -16.76 8.46
N VAL A 92 10.75 -15.75 8.49
CA VAL A 92 9.32 -15.88 8.80
C VAL A 92 8.50 -16.19 7.56
N VAL A 93 8.81 -15.50 6.45
CA VAL A 93 8.08 -15.66 5.18
C VAL A 93 9.03 -15.75 4.01
N LYS A 94 8.52 -16.26 2.91
CA LYS A 94 9.14 -16.16 1.59
C LYS A 94 8.08 -15.69 0.60
N LEU A 95 8.49 -15.05 -0.46
CA LEU A 95 7.62 -14.69 -1.58
C LEU A 95 7.76 -15.73 -2.68
N ASN A 96 6.66 -16.05 -3.34
CA ASN A 96 6.70 -16.89 -4.55
C ASN A 96 6.81 -16.07 -5.85
N VAL A 97 7.03 -14.76 -5.71
CA VAL A 97 7.28 -13.82 -6.81
C VAL A 97 8.48 -12.95 -6.41
N SER A 98 9.06 -12.21 -7.35
CA SER A 98 10.11 -11.26 -7.01
C SER A 98 9.57 -10.11 -6.16
N ILE A 99 10.45 -9.42 -5.44
CA ILE A 99 10.04 -8.25 -4.64
C ILE A 99 9.50 -7.14 -5.55
N GLU A 100 10.04 -6.99 -6.75
CA GLU A 100 9.57 -6.01 -7.72
C GLU A 100 8.16 -6.33 -8.20
N GLU A 101 7.88 -7.59 -8.51
CA GLU A 101 6.53 -8.02 -8.87
C GLU A 101 5.56 -7.83 -7.72
N PHE A 102 5.97 -8.19 -6.51
CA PHE A 102 5.18 -8.02 -5.29
C PHE A 102 4.75 -6.56 -5.09
N THR A 103 5.70 -5.64 -5.14
CA THR A 103 5.41 -4.21 -4.93
C THR A 103 4.55 -3.63 -6.05
N THR A 104 4.78 -4.06 -7.29
CA THR A 104 3.99 -3.64 -8.44
C THR A 104 2.54 -4.11 -8.32
N ASP A 105 2.35 -5.37 -7.95
CA ASP A 105 1.01 -5.95 -7.80
C ASP A 105 0.23 -5.25 -6.69
N ILE A 106 0.86 -5.03 -5.54
CA ILE A 106 0.22 -4.31 -4.44
C ILE A 106 -0.16 -2.90 -4.85
N ARG A 107 0.75 -2.19 -5.52
CA ARG A 107 0.47 -0.84 -6.00
C ARG A 107 -0.75 -0.81 -6.92
N MET A 108 -0.82 -1.74 -7.87
CA MET A 108 -1.96 -1.81 -8.79
C MET A 108 -3.28 -2.10 -8.06
N ILE A 109 -3.26 -3.00 -7.09
CA ILE A 109 -4.43 -3.31 -6.26
C ILE A 109 -4.89 -2.07 -5.49
N VAL A 110 -3.96 -1.36 -4.87
CA VAL A 110 -4.25 -0.18 -4.07
C VAL A 110 -4.80 0.96 -4.94
N ILE A 111 -4.14 1.24 -6.05
CA ILE A 111 -4.59 2.28 -6.99
C ILE A 111 -6.00 1.94 -7.50
N GLY A 112 -6.26 0.69 -7.85
CA GLY A 112 -7.58 0.25 -8.29
C GLY A 112 -8.66 0.46 -7.24
N ASN A 113 -8.36 0.18 -5.97
CA ASN A 113 -9.32 0.39 -4.88
C ASN A 113 -9.61 1.87 -4.64
N VAL A 114 -8.59 2.72 -4.66
CA VAL A 114 -8.80 4.17 -4.51
C VAL A 114 -9.61 4.70 -5.66
N PHE A 115 -9.29 4.29 -6.88
CA PHE A 115 -9.97 4.72 -8.09
C PHE A 115 -11.45 4.30 -8.07
N GLU A 116 -11.74 3.05 -7.71
CA GLU A 116 -13.12 2.55 -7.56
C GLU A 116 -13.91 3.38 -6.56
N TRP A 117 -13.32 3.68 -5.41
CA TRP A 117 -13.95 4.52 -4.40
C TRP A 117 -14.25 5.93 -4.93
N CYS A 118 -13.32 6.52 -5.68
CA CYS A 118 -13.51 7.83 -6.30
C CYS A 118 -14.60 7.79 -7.38
N LEU A 119 -14.60 6.76 -8.24
CA LEU A 119 -15.60 6.59 -9.28
C LEU A 119 -17.01 6.48 -8.71
N ARG A 120 -17.16 5.89 -7.53
CA ARG A 120 -18.45 5.75 -6.85
C ARG A 120 -18.73 6.91 -5.91
N ASN A 121 -18.01 7.99 -6.03
CA ASN A 121 -18.18 9.20 -5.25
C ASN A 121 -18.17 8.95 -3.73
N GLY A 122 -17.33 8.02 -3.30
CA GLY A 122 -17.17 7.68 -1.88
C GLY A 122 -18.20 6.69 -1.32
N GLU A 123 -19.09 6.17 -2.13
CA GLU A 123 -20.15 5.26 -1.69
C GLU A 123 -19.74 3.78 -1.70
N ALA A 124 -18.54 3.46 -2.18
CA ALA A 124 -18.03 2.08 -2.15
C ALA A 124 -17.60 1.69 -0.74
N ASP A 125 -17.61 0.37 -0.46
CA ASP A 125 -17.02 -0.18 0.75
C ASP A 125 -15.49 -0.22 0.61
N PHE A 126 -14.87 0.92 0.83
CA PHE A 126 -13.45 1.13 0.61
C PHE A 126 -12.59 0.19 1.47
N GLU A 127 -12.88 0.13 2.77
CA GLU A 127 -12.17 -0.73 3.72
C GLU A 127 -12.31 -2.21 3.36
N GLY A 128 -13.54 -2.65 3.09
CA GLY A 128 -13.82 -4.04 2.75
C GLY A 128 -13.19 -4.45 1.42
N ASN A 129 -13.26 -3.61 0.41
CA ASN A 129 -12.66 -3.89 -0.90
C ASN A 129 -11.14 -3.95 -0.82
N MET A 130 -10.52 -3.01 -0.11
CA MET A 130 -9.06 -2.99 0.08
C MET A 130 -8.59 -4.23 0.84
N SER A 131 -9.21 -4.50 1.98
CA SER A 131 -8.85 -5.65 2.83
C SER A 131 -9.01 -6.97 2.09
N ARG A 132 -10.12 -7.15 1.37
CA ARG A 132 -10.41 -8.39 0.63
C ARG A 132 -9.43 -8.59 -0.53
N SER A 133 -9.23 -7.58 -1.37
CA SER A 133 -8.37 -7.71 -2.55
C SER A 133 -6.90 -7.90 -2.17
N LEU A 134 -6.42 -7.15 -1.20
CA LEU A 134 -5.07 -7.35 -0.67
C LEU A 134 -4.93 -8.71 0.01
N GLY A 135 -5.91 -9.10 0.82
CA GLY A 135 -5.88 -10.38 1.52
C GLY A 135 -5.77 -11.56 0.57
N LYS A 136 -6.53 -11.57 -0.51
CA LYS A 136 -6.45 -12.62 -1.53
C LYS A 136 -5.07 -12.69 -2.17
N TYR A 137 -4.51 -11.54 -2.49
CA TYR A 137 -3.17 -11.49 -3.10
C TYR A 137 -2.10 -11.97 -2.12
N LEU A 138 -2.13 -11.47 -0.89
CA LEU A 138 -1.14 -11.80 0.13
C LEU A 138 -1.20 -13.27 0.53
N GLU A 139 -2.40 -13.82 0.70
CA GLU A 139 -2.61 -15.23 1.03
C GLU A 139 -1.96 -16.15 0.00
N SER A 140 -2.03 -15.80 -1.29
CA SER A 140 -1.45 -16.60 -2.35
C SER A 140 0.05 -16.35 -2.58
N THR A 141 0.59 -15.26 -2.05
CA THR A 141 1.94 -14.78 -2.39
C THR A 141 2.94 -14.88 -1.24
N LEU A 142 2.47 -14.61 0.00
CA LEU A 142 3.28 -14.80 1.20
C LEU A 142 3.20 -16.27 1.62
N CYS A 143 4.34 -16.92 1.69
CA CYS A 143 4.42 -18.35 2.01
C CYS A 143 5.11 -18.55 3.35
N GLU A 144 4.62 -19.52 4.13
CA GLU A 144 5.34 -19.96 5.33
C GLU A 144 6.69 -20.55 4.95
N VAL A 145 7.69 -20.26 5.75
CA VAL A 145 8.98 -20.92 5.64
C VAL A 145 8.90 -22.25 6.41
N GLU A 146 9.20 -23.34 5.71
CA GLU A 146 9.24 -24.65 6.36
C GLU A 146 10.39 -24.68 7.38
N LYS A 147 10.04 -24.99 8.63
CA LYS A 147 11.01 -25.19 9.69
C LYS A 147 11.33 -26.69 9.74
N ASN A 148 12.54 -27.04 9.37
CA ASN A 148 13.06 -28.39 9.53
C ASN A 148 13.48 -28.63 10.97
#